data_661295e3036023f395ae3a07ec03367e
#
_entry.id   661295e3036023f395ae3a07ec03367e
#
_cell.length_a   1.000
_cell.length_b   1.000
_cell.length_c   1.000
_cell.angle_alpha   90.00
_cell.angle_beta   90.00
_cell.angle_gamma   90.00
#
_symmetry.space_group_name_H-M   'P 1'
#
loop_
_entity.id
_entity.type
_entity.pdbx_description
1 polymer ?
#
loop_
_entity_poly.entity_id
_entity_poly.type
_entity_poly.pdbx_seq_one_letter_code
_entity_poly.pdbx_strand_id
1 'polypeptide(L)'
;MARTITHHPFPESPVVDSIESFGAFIRSLRTQQQLRIDDAAALCSVSVQLLSDLENGKRSVGLDKALAVAQQLGLSLLAIPKSEQPQIIAAITNQSS
;
A
#
# COMPACT_ATOMS: atom_id res chain seq x y z
N MET A 1 -26.58 -0.80 -9.98
CA MET A 1 -26.48 -0.92 -8.51
C MET A 1 -25.04 -0.66 -8.07
N ALA A 2 -24.87 0.24 -7.14
CA ALA A 2 -23.54 0.56 -6.66
C ALA A 2 -23.05 -0.54 -5.73
N ARG A 3 -21.79 -0.95 -5.92
CA ARG A 3 -21.19 -1.91 -5.00
C ARG A 3 -20.54 -1.17 -3.84
N THR A 4 -20.72 -1.73 -2.65
CA THR A 4 -20.07 -1.20 -1.47
C THR A 4 -18.64 -1.73 -1.43
N ILE A 5 -17.69 -0.84 -1.30
CA ILE A 5 -16.29 -1.21 -1.13
C ILE A 5 -15.99 -1.23 0.36
N THR A 6 -15.48 -2.37 0.83
CA THR A 6 -15.09 -2.48 2.21
C THR A 6 -13.79 -1.73 2.44
N HIS A 7 -13.84 -0.73 3.31
CA HIS A 7 -12.65 0.05 3.64
C HIS A 7 -11.73 -0.73 4.55
N HIS A 8 -10.44 -0.69 4.25
CA HIS A 8 -9.43 -1.27 5.09
C HIS A 8 -8.62 -0.15 5.72
N PRO A 9 -8.56 -0.07 7.04
CA PRO A 9 -7.76 0.98 7.68
C PRO A 9 -6.28 0.76 7.41
N PHE A 10 -5.51 1.82 7.53
CA PHE A 10 -4.06 1.70 7.39
C PHE A 10 -3.50 0.81 8.51
N PRO A 11 -2.43 0.06 8.21
CA PRO A 11 -1.71 -0.67 9.26
C PRO A 11 -1.27 0.28 10.36
N GLU A 12 -1.23 -0.22 11.60
CA GLU A 12 -0.86 0.63 12.74
C GLU A 12 0.56 1.15 12.64
N SER A 13 1.47 0.35 12.09
CA SER A 13 2.86 0.76 11.94
C SER A 13 3.13 1.24 10.52
N PRO A 14 3.85 2.37 10.35
CA PRO A 14 4.25 2.81 9.01
C PRO A 14 5.44 2.05 8.45
N VAL A 15 5.96 1.09 9.20
CA VAL A 15 7.12 0.32 8.77
C VAL A 15 6.68 -0.76 7.79
N VAL A 16 7.28 -0.74 6.59
CA VAL A 16 7.05 -1.77 5.60
C VAL A 16 8.25 -2.72 5.63
N ASP A 17 8.05 -3.85 6.32
CA ASP A 17 9.13 -4.81 6.52
C ASP A 17 8.82 -6.18 5.91
N SER A 18 7.72 -6.28 5.18
CA SER A 18 7.31 -7.52 4.54
C SER A 18 6.43 -7.22 3.35
N ILE A 19 6.27 -8.22 2.48
CA ILE A 19 5.35 -8.07 1.35
C ILE A 19 3.92 -7.98 1.83
N GLU A 20 3.61 -8.61 2.96
CA GLU A 20 2.28 -8.54 3.55
C GLU A 20 1.96 -7.12 4.03
N SER A 21 2.89 -6.48 4.72
CA SER A 21 2.66 -5.11 5.20
C SER A 21 2.55 -4.13 4.03
N PHE A 22 3.36 -4.31 2.99
CA PHE A 22 3.28 -3.47 1.81
C PHE A 22 1.92 -3.63 1.13
N GLY A 23 1.49 -4.88 0.94
CA GLY A 23 0.20 -5.16 0.30
C GLY A 23 -0.96 -4.58 1.10
N ALA A 24 -0.87 -4.62 2.43
CA ALA A 24 -1.90 -4.05 3.29
C ALA A 24 -2.03 -2.54 3.09
N PHE A 25 -0.91 -1.83 2.94
CA PHE A 25 -0.95 -0.40 2.63
C PHE A 25 -1.61 -0.13 1.28
N ILE A 26 -1.27 -0.93 0.27
CA ILE A 26 -1.86 -0.77 -1.07
C ILE A 26 -3.37 -0.97 -1.01
N ARG A 27 -3.82 -2.03 -0.32
CA ARG A 27 -5.26 -2.29 -0.18
C ARG A 27 -5.96 -1.14 0.55
N SER A 28 -5.35 -0.63 1.61
CA SER A 28 -5.93 0.47 2.37
C SER A 28 -6.12 1.70 1.50
N LEU A 29 -5.08 2.07 0.75
CA LEU A 29 -5.16 3.23 -0.14
C LEU A 29 -6.23 3.03 -1.21
N ARG A 30 -6.25 1.86 -1.82
CA ARG A 30 -7.23 1.59 -2.87
C ARG A 30 -8.66 1.70 -2.34
N THR A 31 -8.93 1.04 -1.23
CA THR A 31 -10.30 1.02 -0.70
C THR A 31 -10.71 2.37 -0.14
N GLN A 32 -9.80 3.13 0.42
CA GLN A 32 -10.11 4.47 0.91
C GLN A 32 -10.40 5.44 -0.22
N GLN A 33 -9.86 5.18 -1.41
CA GLN A 33 -10.15 5.98 -2.58
C GLN A 33 -11.38 5.48 -3.33
N GLN A 34 -12.10 4.51 -2.77
CA GLN A 34 -13.32 3.96 -3.37
C GLN A 34 -13.06 3.27 -4.70
N LEU A 35 -11.87 2.72 -4.88
CA LEU A 35 -11.50 2.03 -6.12
C LEU A 35 -11.71 0.53 -5.99
N ARG A 36 -12.44 -0.03 -6.95
CA ARG A 36 -12.52 -1.47 -7.08
C ARG A 36 -11.19 -1.98 -7.61
N ILE A 37 -10.91 -3.26 -7.39
CA ILE A 37 -9.62 -3.81 -7.75
C ILE A 37 -9.38 -3.75 -9.28
N ASP A 38 -10.42 -3.96 -10.08
CA ASP A 38 -10.28 -3.87 -11.53
C ASP A 38 -10.01 -2.42 -12.00
N ASP A 39 -10.65 -1.46 -11.37
CA ASP A 39 -10.42 -0.04 -11.69
C ASP A 39 -9.01 0.37 -11.30
N ALA A 40 -8.55 -0.04 -10.13
CA ALA A 40 -7.20 0.29 -9.68
C ALA A 40 -6.14 -0.39 -10.55
N ALA A 41 -6.38 -1.62 -10.95
CA ALA A 41 -5.45 -2.33 -11.84
C ALA A 41 -5.31 -1.59 -13.18
N ALA A 42 -6.44 -1.14 -13.74
CA ALA A 42 -6.41 -0.36 -14.98
C ALA A 42 -5.65 0.95 -14.78
N LEU A 43 -5.90 1.64 -13.68
CA LEU A 43 -5.21 2.89 -13.38
C LEU A 43 -3.70 2.69 -13.27
N CYS A 44 -3.28 1.59 -12.70
CA CYS A 44 -1.86 1.29 -12.50
C CYS A 44 -1.23 0.57 -13.70
N SER A 45 -2.00 0.28 -14.72
CA SER A 45 -1.53 -0.45 -15.92
C SER A 45 -0.97 -1.82 -15.58
N VAL A 46 -1.63 -2.51 -14.67
CA VAL A 46 -1.27 -3.87 -14.29
C VAL A 46 -2.51 -4.76 -14.39
N SER A 47 -2.31 -6.07 -14.35
CA SER A 47 -3.43 -7.00 -14.35
C SER A 47 -4.11 -7.02 -12.98
N VAL A 48 -5.38 -7.41 -12.97
CA VAL A 48 -6.11 -7.60 -11.70
C VAL A 48 -5.40 -8.66 -10.86
N GLN A 49 -4.89 -9.72 -11.50
CA GLN A 49 -4.20 -10.77 -10.78
C GLN A 49 -2.92 -10.24 -10.10
N LEU A 50 -2.16 -9.41 -10.80
CA LEU A 50 -0.95 -8.83 -10.21
C LEU A 50 -1.29 -7.97 -9.00
N LEU A 51 -2.31 -7.13 -9.12
CA LEU A 51 -2.71 -6.27 -8.02
C LEU A 51 -3.23 -7.09 -6.84
N SER A 52 -4.02 -8.12 -7.14
CA SER A 52 -4.51 -9.02 -6.09
C SER A 52 -3.36 -9.72 -5.37
N ASP A 53 -2.38 -10.21 -6.12
CA ASP A 53 -1.21 -10.86 -5.53
C ASP A 53 -0.44 -9.88 -4.65
N LEU A 54 -0.29 -8.65 -5.09
CA LEU A 54 0.39 -7.62 -4.32
C LEU A 54 -0.34 -7.34 -3.01
N GLU A 55 -1.65 -7.16 -3.06
CA GLU A 55 -2.44 -6.86 -1.87
C GLU A 55 -2.45 -8.00 -0.88
N ASN A 56 -2.31 -9.23 -1.36
CA ASN A 56 -2.33 -10.41 -0.51
C ASN A 56 -0.93 -10.88 -0.09
N GLY A 57 0.10 -10.11 -0.44
CA GLY A 57 1.45 -10.41 0.00
C GLY A 57 2.08 -11.62 -0.66
N LYS A 58 1.68 -11.93 -1.88
CA LYS A 58 2.27 -13.05 -2.60
C LYS A 58 3.60 -12.64 -3.23
N ARG A 59 4.48 -13.62 -3.42
CA ARG A 59 5.89 -13.38 -3.74
C ARG A 59 6.19 -13.02 -5.18
N SER A 60 5.29 -13.10 -6.10
CA SER A 60 5.63 -13.05 -7.52
C SER A 60 5.49 -11.67 -8.15
N VAL A 61 5.47 -10.62 -7.34
CA VAL A 61 5.37 -9.25 -7.88
C VAL A 61 6.74 -8.60 -7.84
N GLY A 62 7.22 -8.15 -9.01
CA GLY A 62 8.50 -7.46 -9.09
C GLY A 62 8.46 -6.09 -8.42
N LEU A 63 9.59 -5.66 -7.90
CA LEU A 63 9.69 -4.39 -7.18
C LEU A 63 9.33 -3.21 -8.07
N ASP A 64 9.70 -3.25 -9.34
CA ASP A 64 9.36 -2.17 -10.27
C ASP A 64 7.85 -1.99 -10.40
N LYS A 65 7.11 -3.09 -10.49
CA LYS A 65 5.65 -3.04 -10.56
C LYS A 65 5.05 -2.57 -9.23
N ALA A 66 5.61 -3.07 -8.13
CA ALA A 66 5.13 -2.69 -6.81
C ALA A 66 5.29 -1.19 -6.57
N LEU A 67 6.45 -0.64 -6.94
CA LEU A 67 6.69 0.80 -6.80
C LEU A 67 5.78 1.62 -7.71
N ALA A 68 5.53 1.15 -8.93
CA ALA A 68 4.64 1.86 -9.84
C ALA A 68 3.22 1.91 -9.29
N VAL A 69 2.72 0.81 -8.73
CA VAL A 69 1.41 0.77 -8.12
C VAL A 69 1.35 1.73 -6.93
N ALA A 70 2.37 1.72 -6.08
CA ALA A 70 2.43 2.61 -4.93
C ALA A 70 2.33 4.07 -5.36
N GLN A 71 3.11 4.47 -6.36
CA GLN A 71 3.10 5.84 -6.85
C GLN A 71 1.75 6.24 -7.43
N GLN A 72 1.14 5.35 -8.20
CA GLN A 72 -0.16 5.65 -8.80
C GLN A 72 -1.26 5.83 -7.76
N LEU A 73 -1.20 5.08 -6.68
CA LEU A 73 -2.20 5.17 -5.62
C LEU A 73 -1.86 6.23 -4.57
N GLY A 74 -0.71 6.88 -4.71
CA GLY A 74 -0.36 7.97 -3.80
C GLY A 74 0.38 7.56 -2.54
N LEU A 75 1.03 6.38 -2.56
CA LEU A 75 1.83 5.93 -1.42
C LEU A 75 3.27 6.39 -1.58
N SER A 76 3.79 7.05 -0.55
CA SER A 76 5.17 7.48 -0.52
C SER A 76 6.00 6.48 0.27
N LEU A 77 7.06 5.98 -0.33
CA LEU A 77 7.97 5.04 0.33
C LEU A 77 9.27 5.74 0.64
N LEU A 78 9.71 5.61 1.88
CA LEU A 78 10.95 6.22 2.35
C LEU A 78 11.92 5.13 2.76
N ALA A 79 13.18 5.32 2.40
CA ALA A 79 14.24 4.42 2.83
C ALA A 79 15.07 5.13 3.89
N ILE A 80 15.14 4.55 5.07
CA ILE A 80 15.88 5.13 6.18
C ILE A 80 16.76 4.05 6.81
N PRO A 81 17.92 4.44 7.36
CA PRO A 81 18.71 3.47 8.11
C PRO A 81 17.91 2.92 9.28
N LYS A 82 18.03 1.65 9.53
CA LYS A 82 17.26 1.01 10.58
C LYS A 82 17.56 1.61 11.96
N SER A 83 18.77 2.10 12.15
CA SER A 83 19.16 2.73 13.41
C SER A 83 18.38 4.01 13.69
N GLU A 84 17.84 4.67 12.67
CA GLU A 84 17.08 5.91 12.84
C GLU A 84 15.58 5.68 12.88
N GLN A 85 15.14 4.45 12.72
CA GLN A 85 13.74 4.12 12.65
C GLN A 85 12.93 4.57 13.87
N PRO A 86 13.38 4.33 15.13
CA PRO A 86 12.58 4.74 16.29
C PRO A 86 12.31 6.24 16.33
N GLN A 87 13.31 7.05 15.98
CA GLN A 87 13.19 8.50 16.01
C GLN A 87 12.22 9.00 14.94
N ILE A 88 12.28 8.41 13.76
CA ILE A 88 11.43 8.82 12.65
C ILE A 88 10.00 8.40 12.92
N ILE A 89 9.79 7.20 13.44
CA ILE A 89 8.45 6.74 13.80
C ILE A 89 7.85 7.65 14.87
N ALA A 90 8.63 8.01 15.86
CA ALA A 90 8.16 8.90 16.92
C ALA A 90 7.76 10.27 16.35
N ALA A 91 8.54 10.81 15.42
CA ALA A 91 8.22 12.09 14.80
C ALA A 91 6.93 12.03 14.01
N ILE A 92 6.73 10.98 13.25
CA ILE A 92 5.50 10.79 12.47
C ILE A 92 4.30 10.64 13.40
N THR A 93 4.44 9.83 14.44
CA THR A 93 3.35 9.58 15.37
C THR A 93 2.96 10.85 16.13
N ASN A 94 3.95 11.64 16.54
CA ASN A 94 3.68 12.87 17.28
C ASN A 94 2.96 13.92 16.45
N GLN A 95 3.13 13.89 15.13
CA GLN A 95 2.48 14.85 14.25
C GLN A 95 1.02 14.51 13.98
N SER A 96 0.61 13.31 14.28
CA SER A 96 -0.76 12.87 13.97
C SER A 96 -1.75 13.09 15.11
N SER A 97 -1.33 13.73 16.15
CA SER A 97 -2.21 14.02 17.29
C SER A 97 -3.20 15.12 16.98
#